data_151177384b646260e9f4d94aa24be06d
#
_entry.id   151177384b646260e9f4d94aa24be06d
#
_cell.length_a   1.000
_cell.length_b   1.000
_cell.length_c   1.000
_cell.angle_alpha   90.00
_cell.angle_beta   90.00
_cell.angle_gamma   90.00
#
_symmetry.space_group_name_H-M   'P 1'
#
loop_
_entity.id
_entity.type
_entity.pdbx_description
1 polymer ?
#
loop_
_entity_poly.entity_id
_entity_poly.type
_entity_poly.pdbx_seq_one_letter_code
_entity_poly.pdbx_strand_id
1 'polypeptide(L)'
;MLRSRAGLLLSVSSSLSLALAACGGGGAGTGGNGGTAATGLPCDVNEILVNHCQQCHGAPTKFGAPMPLVTHADLVAQAKSDAGKKVYELVGTRIHDSAAPMPQPPNPPLDAAQQKTLDDWIAAGAPASTDTCTTGPGTGGGAPSCTPDTKLRPLNGYTMPATANDMYICYGVDVTVSAKRHITSFVPYIQNSKIVHHIVLFETDTAAPAEPTPCAFGGSMSRMVAVWAPGNQGFSLPKEAGLPIEGTTHYVLQVHYNNVQHLEGEMDASGFDLCTTDDLRPNDADVLAFGTASFDVPAQGSLDVTCDFELPAGSGSYHVIGAMPHMHKHGTIIETKNHPGGTGAPVDLGSRNPWNFDTQYWTPLDEVVSAGDKVSTRCAWQNPGNTVVHFGENTEDEMCFTFELYYPKITIPSWTWGAPAYLSKCAPTQP
;
A
#
# COMPACT_ATOMS: atom_id res chain seq x y z
N MET A 1 33.09 66.47 -27.19
CA MET A 1 31.96 67.38 -27.15
C MET A 1 30.97 66.81 -26.19
N LEU A 2 30.94 67.28 -24.94
CA LEU A 2 29.95 68.21 -24.32
C LEU A 2 28.53 67.64 -24.32
N ARG A 3 27.75 67.52 -23.29
CA ARG A 3 27.65 68.00 -21.87
C ARG A 3 26.60 67.09 -21.22
N SER A 4 26.76 66.49 -20.03
CA SER A 4 26.42 67.03 -18.70
C SER A 4 25.06 67.70 -18.61
N ARG A 5 24.17 67.08 -17.78
CA ARG A 5 23.44 67.79 -16.73
C ARG A 5 22.83 66.81 -15.70
N ALA A 6 23.21 67.07 -14.49
CA ALA A 6 22.68 66.54 -13.28
C ALA A 6 21.38 67.29 -12.95
N GLY A 7 20.51 66.66 -12.20
CA GLY A 7 19.30 67.22 -11.60
C GLY A 7 18.98 66.52 -10.30
N LEU A 8 19.16 67.24 -9.23
CA LEU A 8 19.16 66.92 -7.82
C LEU A 8 17.77 67.24 -7.20
N LEU A 9 17.50 66.64 -6.06
CA LEU A 9 16.52 67.00 -5.00
C LEU A 9 15.08 66.46 -5.22
N LEU A 10 14.32 65.99 -4.21
CA LEU A 10 14.29 66.27 -2.77
C LEU A 10 13.68 65.11 -2.03
N SER A 11 14.16 64.82 -0.86
CA SER A 11 13.64 64.02 0.24
C SER A 11 12.36 64.61 0.83
N VAL A 12 11.39 63.75 1.14
CA VAL A 12 10.40 64.06 2.21
C VAL A 12 10.31 62.85 3.10
N SER A 13 10.88 63.03 4.28
CA SER A 13 10.68 62.18 5.45
C SER A 13 9.30 62.46 6.04
N SER A 14 8.51 61.45 6.30
CA SER A 14 7.41 61.55 7.24
C SER A 14 7.43 60.35 8.14
N SER A 15 8.01 60.56 9.29
CA SER A 15 7.89 59.73 10.49
C SER A 15 6.47 59.78 11.02
N LEU A 16 5.84 58.64 11.17
CA LEU A 16 4.67 58.51 12.02
C LEU A 16 4.85 57.32 12.95
N SER A 17 5.28 57.62 14.13
CA SER A 17 5.30 56.73 15.28
C SER A 17 3.90 56.63 15.87
N LEU A 18 3.35 55.43 16.02
CA LEU A 18 2.27 55.18 16.97
C LEU A 18 2.38 53.79 17.59
N ALA A 19 2.72 53.87 18.87
CA ALA A 19 2.25 53.11 20.03
C ALA A 19 2.10 51.58 19.96
N LEU A 20 2.94 50.97 20.81
CA LEU A 20 2.77 49.65 21.39
C LEU A 20 1.43 49.53 22.13
N ALA A 21 0.72 48.46 21.81
CA ALA A 21 -0.18 47.82 22.74
C ALA A 21 0.24 46.35 22.85
N ALA A 22 0.93 46.04 23.92
CA ALA A 22 1.25 44.67 24.33
C ALA A 22 -0.04 44.04 24.87
N CYS A 23 -0.46 42.94 24.24
CA CYS A 23 -1.27 41.89 24.86
C CYS A 23 -0.57 40.60 24.64
N GLY A 24 0.01 40.07 25.70
CA GLY A 24 0.63 38.76 25.74
C GLY A 24 -0.42 37.67 25.59
N GLY A 25 -0.10 36.70 24.81
CA GLY A 25 -0.79 35.45 24.66
C GLY A 25 0.18 34.47 23.98
N GLY A 26 0.93 33.71 24.81
CA GLY A 26 1.82 32.69 24.32
C GLY A 26 1.00 31.60 23.64
N GLY A 27 1.17 31.48 22.33
CA GLY A 27 0.73 30.34 21.55
C GLY A 27 1.99 29.60 21.11
N ALA A 28 2.41 28.61 21.89
CA ALA A 28 3.38 27.64 21.47
C ALA A 28 2.84 26.97 20.20
N GLY A 29 3.58 27.07 19.10
CA GLY A 29 3.34 26.28 17.91
C GLY A 29 3.54 24.80 18.26
N THR A 30 2.47 24.12 18.54
CA THR A 30 2.46 22.68 18.68
C THR A 30 2.61 22.09 17.29
N GLY A 31 3.77 21.45 17.09
CA GLY A 31 3.95 20.51 15.98
C GLY A 31 2.78 19.54 16.00
N GLY A 32 2.17 19.33 14.84
CA GLY A 32 1.03 18.46 14.69
C GLY A 32 1.38 17.02 15.10
N ASN A 33 1.02 16.66 16.31
CA ASN A 33 0.78 15.29 16.70
C ASN A 33 -0.39 14.79 15.86
N GLY A 34 -0.18 13.71 15.09
CA GLY A 34 -1.20 12.92 14.46
C GLY A 34 -2.12 12.30 15.51
N GLY A 35 -3.00 13.12 16.09
CA GLY A 35 -4.11 12.64 16.89
C GLY A 35 -5.14 12.03 15.93
N THR A 36 -5.65 10.86 16.29
CA THR A 36 -6.84 10.26 15.72
C THR A 36 -8.01 11.22 15.90
N ALA A 37 -8.18 12.12 14.92
CA ALA A 37 -9.35 12.97 14.87
C ALA A 37 -10.53 12.03 14.53
N ALA A 38 -11.51 11.92 15.42
CA ALA A 38 -12.73 11.23 15.15
C ALA A 38 -13.35 11.84 13.89
N THR A 39 -13.51 11.04 12.83
CA THR A 39 -14.10 11.50 11.55
C THR A 39 -15.56 11.85 11.70
N GLY A 40 -16.19 11.45 12.82
CA GLY A 40 -17.62 11.60 13.05
C GLY A 40 -18.47 10.65 12.21
N LEU A 41 -17.84 9.65 11.55
CA LEU A 41 -18.51 8.64 10.73
C LEU A 41 -18.57 7.31 11.46
N PRO A 42 -19.61 6.47 11.25
CA PRO A 42 -19.58 5.06 11.63
C PRO A 42 -18.38 4.36 11.03
N CYS A 43 -17.79 3.38 11.73
CA CYS A 43 -16.50 2.81 11.34
C CYS A 43 -16.56 2.05 10.02
N ASP A 44 -17.63 1.33 9.77
CA ASP A 44 -17.90 0.60 8.52
C ASP A 44 -18.05 1.57 7.32
N VAL A 45 -18.77 2.66 7.50
CA VAL A 45 -18.89 3.73 6.50
C VAL A 45 -17.56 4.40 6.23
N ASN A 46 -16.83 4.76 7.29
CA ASN A 46 -15.51 5.38 7.17
C ASN A 46 -14.53 4.48 6.42
N GLU A 47 -14.56 3.19 6.69
CA GLU A 47 -13.71 2.21 6.02
C GLU A 47 -13.95 2.17 4.51
N ILE A 48 -15.21 2.11 4.08
CA ILE A 48 -15.56 2.13 2.65
C ILE A 48 -15.09 3.43 1.99
N LEU A 49 -15.31 4.57 2.64
CA LEU A 49 -14.89 5.86 2.09
C LEU A 49 -13.37 5.97 1.97
N VAL A 50 -12.61 5.50 2.98
CA VAL A 50 -11.15 5.48 2.96
C VAL A 50 -10.64 4.62 1.80
N ASN A 51 -11.16 3.41 1.68
CA ASN A 51 -10.64 2.42 0.74
C ASN A 51 -11.04 2.67 -0.72
N HIS A 52 -12.20 3.30 -0.97
CA HIS A 52 -12.76 3.41 -2.32
C HIS A 52 -12.99 4.84 -2.82
N CYS A 53 -12.96 5.85 -1.95
CA CYS A 53 -13.34 7.22 -2.33
C CYS A 53 -12.24 8.25 -2.07
N GLN A 54 -11.51 8.14 -0.94
CA GLN A 54 -10.60 9.19 -0.47
C GLN A 54 -9.30 9.28 -1.26
N GLN A 55 -9.00 8.32 -2.14
CA GLN A 55 -7.90 8.46 -3.10
C GLN A 55 -8.05 9.73 -3.96
N CYS A 56 -9.30 10.01 -4.38
CA CYS A 56 -9.66 11.24 -5.12
C CYS A 56 -10.28 12.28 -4.20
N HIS A 57 -11.18 11.87 -3.32
CA HIS A 57 -11.95 12.71 -2.42
C HIS A 57 -11.32 12.85 -1.02
N GLY A 58 -9.99 12.82 -0.93
CA GLY A 58 -9.23 13.09 0.29
C GLY A 58 -9.18 14.58 0.64
N ALA A 59 -8.38 14.94 1.65
CA ALA A 59 -8.10 16.33 2.00
C ALA A 59 -6.57 16.57 1.96
N PRO A 60 -6.04 17.25 0.93
CA PRO A 60 -6.74 17.90 -0.19
C PRO A 60 -7.33 16.91 -1.21
N THR A 61 -8.35 17.34 -1.96
CA THR A 61 -8.91 16.55 -3.07
C THR A 61 -7.92 16.47 -4.23
N LYS A 62 -7.94 15.35 -4.98
CA LYS A 62 -7.07 15.08 -6.12
C LYS A 62 -7.89 14.78 -7.38
N PHE A 63 -7.22 14.76 -8.53
CA PHE A 63 -7.80 14.36 -9.82
C PHE A 63 -9.11 15.10 -10.19
N GLY A 64 -9.25 16.35 -9.75
CA GLY A 64 -10.43 17.16 -10.03
C GLY A 64 -11.68 16.82 -9.21
N ALA A 65 -11.55 15.99 -8.18
CA ALA A 65 -12.66 15.71 -7.28
C ALA A 65 -13.18 16.99 -6.62
N PRO A 66 -14.49 17.28 -6.67
CA PRO A 66 -15.02 18.59 -6.31
C PRO A 66 -15.14 18.83 -4.80
N MET A 67 -15.12 17.79 -3.98
CA MET A 67 -15.27 17.87 -2.52
C MET A 67 -14.52 16.73 -1.82
N PRO A 68 -14.05 16.90 -0.57
CA PRO A 68 -13.57 15.82 0.26
C PRO A 68 -14.72 14.95 0.76
N LEU A 69 -14.41 13.69 1.10
CA LEU A 69 -15.29 12.71 1.74
C LEU A 69 -14.57 12.09 2.95
N VAL A 70 -14.02 12.95 3.83
CA VAL A 70 -13.12 12.53 4.92
C VAL A 70 -13.84 12.53 6.26
N THR A 71 -14.72 13.50 6.48
CA THR A 71 -15.40 13.67 7.76
C THR A 71 -16.92 13.65 7.59
N HIS A 72 -17.64 13.37 8.66
CA HIS A 72 -19.11 13.51 8.66
C HIS A 72 -19.54 14.91 8.20
N ALA A 73 -18.80 15.96 8.61
CA ALA A 73 -19.09 17.32 8.18
C ALA A 73 -19.00 17.50 6.65
N ASP A 74 -18.06 16.83 6.00
CA ASP A 74 -17.94 16.84 4.54
C ASP A 74 -19.17 16.19 3.87
N LEU A 75 -19.62 15.08 4.43
CA LEU A 75 -20.75 14.31 3.89
C LEU A 75 -22.10 15.01 4.05
N VAL A 76 -22.32 15.70 5.17
CA VAL A 76 -23.58 16.45 5.40
C VAL A 76 -23.55 17.87 4.85
N ALA A 77 -22.43 18.29 4.27
CA ALA A 77 -22.34 19.60 3.59
C ALA A 77 -23.23 19.65 2.36
N GLN A 78 -23.58 20.87 1.96
CA GLN A 78 -24.32 21.09 0.70
C GLN A 78 -23.45 20.74 -0.49
N ALA A 79 -23.97 19.94 -1.41
CA ALA A 79 -23.24 19.53 -2.59
C ALA A 79 -22.99 20.73 -3.54
N LYS A 80 -21.75 20.83 -4.04
CA LYS A 80 -21.37 21.93 -4.98
C LYS A 80 -22.01 21.80 -6.34
N SER A 81 -22.27 20.58 -6.78
CA SER A 81 -22.85 20.28 -8.11
C SER A 81 -24.38 20.28 -8.12
N ASP A 82 -25.03 20.19 -6.95
CA ASP A 82 -26.47 20.19 -6.79
C ASP A 82 -26.84 20.83 -5.46
N ALA A 83 -27.20 22.11 -5.49
CA ALA A 83 -27.54 22.87 -4.29
C ALA A 83 -28.84 22.38 -3.58
N GLY A 84 -29.58 21.46 -4.16
CA GLY A 84 -30.74 20.82 -3.54
C GLY A 84 -30.39 19.58 -2.71
N LYS A 85 -29.14 19.09 -2.78
CA LYS A 85 -28.72 17.83 -2.14
C LYS A 85 -27.54 18.00 -1.19
N LYS A 86 -27.46 17.12 -0.22
CA LYS A 86 -26.26 16.91 0.60
C LYS A 86 -25.28 16.00 -0.17
N VAL A 87 -24.00 16.08 0.21
CA VAL A 87 -22.95 15.27 -0.39
C VAL A 87 -23.25 13.78 -0.26
N TYR A 88 -23.69 13.30 0.91
CA TYR A 88 -24.02 11.89 1.11
C TYR A 88 -25.15 11.39 0.18
N GLU A 89 -26.12 12.26 -0.15
CA GLU A 89 -27.21 11.90 -1.10
C GLU A 89 -26.67 11.72 -2.52
N LEU A 90 -25.65 12.53 -2.89
CA LEU A 90 -24.95 12.33 -4.16
C LEU A 90 -24.08 11.08 -4.15
N VAL A 91 -23.44 10.74 -3.03
CA VAL A 91 -22.72 9.47 -2.88
C VAL A 91 -23.66 8.31 -3.18
N GLY A 92 -24.83 8.24 -2.53
CA GLY A 92 -25.83 7.20 -2.79
C GLY A 92 -26.29 7.17 -4.24
N THR A 93 -26.48 8.33 -4.88
CA THR A 93 -26.83 8.36 -6.31
C THR A 93 -25.70 7.79 -7.17
N ARG A 94 -24.45 8.16 -6.89
CA ARG A 94 -23.31 7.88 -7.78
C ARG A 94 -22.76 6.46 -7.65
N ILE A 95 -22.92 5.80 -6.51
CA ILE A 95 -22.51 4.39 -6.35
C ILE A 95 -23.43 3.43 -7.13
N HIS A 96 -24.62 3.88 -7.54
CA HIS A 96 -25.59 3.12 -8.36
C HIS A 96 -25.72 3.63 -9.80
N ASP A 97 -25.00 4.69 -10.17
CA ASP A 97 -25.12 5.31 -11.50
C ASP A 97 -24.26 4.57 -12.53
N SER A 98 -24.90 3.85 -13.44
CA SER A 98 -24.19 3.12 -14.49
C SER A 98 -23.60 4.02 -15.60
N ALA A 99 -24.07 5.26 -15.73
CA ALA A 99 -23.58 6.19 -16.75
C ALA A 99 -22.38 7.03 -16.26
N ALA A 100 -22.35 7.30 -14.96
CA ALA A 100 -21.27 8.06 -14.36
C ALA A 100 -20.97 7.51 -12.94
N PRO A 101 -20.49 6.28 -12.84
CA PRO A 101 -20.33 5.58 -11.57
C PRO A 101 -19.27 6.23 -10.67
N MET A 102 -19.41 5.99 -9.37
CA MET A 102 -18.35 6.20 -8.39
C MET A 102 -18.19 4.92 -7.56
N PRO A 103 -16.97 4.44 -7.38
CA PRO A 103 -15.70 4.93 -7.95
C PRO A 103 -15.73 4.97 -9.49
N GLN A 104 -14.97 5.92 -10.08
CA GLN A 104 -14.87 5.99 -11.53
C GLN A 104 -13.98 4.86 -12.07
N PRO A 105 -14.32 4.26 -13.23
CA PRO A 105 -13.38 3.39 -13.93
C PRO A 105 -12.02 4.09 -14.17
N PRO A 106 -10.88 3.40 -14.02
CA PRO A 106 -10.76 1.93 -13.90
C PRO A 106 -10.95 1.36 -12.47
N ASN A 107 -11.25 2.21 -11.47
CA ASN A 107 -11.49 1.70 -10.13
C ASN A 107 -12.68 0.74 -10.10
N PRO A 108 -12.59 -0.38 -9.36
CA PRO A 108 -13.67 -1.34 -9.26
C PRO A 108 -14.90 -0.70 -8.59
N PRO A 109 -16.11 -1.06 -8.99
CA PRO A 109 -17.32 -0.66 -8.29
C PRO A 109 -17.31 -1.27 -6.87
N LEU A 110 -18.06 -0.66 -5.96
CA LEU A 110 -18.32 -1.25 -4.65
C LEU A 110 -19.04 -2.60 -4.82
N ASP A 111 -18.71 -3.56 -3.97
CA ASP A 111 -19.48 -4.79 -3.89
C ASP A 111 -20.86 -4.57 -3.25
N ALA A 112 -21.72 -5.59 -3.31
CA ALA A 112 -23.11 -5.49 -2.82
C ALA A 112 -23.20 -5.24 -1.32
N ALA A 113 -22.26 -5.73 -0.51
CA ALA A 113 -22.24 -5.51 0.93
C ALA A 113 -21.81 -4.08 1.25
N GLN A 114 -20.80 -3.58 0.57
CA GLN A 114 -20.33 -2.19 0.70
C GLN A 114 -21.40 -1.19 0.27
N GLN A 115 -22.06 -1.44 -0.87
CA GLN A 115 -23.17 -0.62 -1.32
C GLN A 115 -24.30 -0.59 -0.29
N LYS A 116 -24.67 -1.78 0.22
CA LYS A 116 -25.71 -1.90 1.25
C LYS A 116 -25.36 -1.12 2.53
N THR A 117 -24.13 -1.17 2.98
CA THR A 117 -23.68 -0.44 4.18
C THR A 117 -23.85 1.08 3.99
N LEU A 118 -23.43 1.61 2.83
CA LEU A 118 -23.63 3.03 2.53
C LEU A 118 -25.10 3.39 2.38
N ASP A 119 -25.87 2.56 1.70
CA ASP A 119 -27.33 2.76 1.51
C ASP A 119 -28.09 2.80 2.83
N ASP A 120 -27.81 1.86 3.73
CA ASP A 120 -28.44 1.79 5.06
C ASP A 120 -28.10 3.06 5.88
N TRP A 121 -26.84 3.50 5.87
CA TRP A 121 -26.42 4.71 6.56
C TRP A 121 -27.06 5.97 5.97
N ILE A 122 -27.13 6.08 4.64
CA ILE A 122 -27.79 7.18 3.92
C ILE A 122 -29.29 7.18 4.22
N ALA A 123 -29.93 6.02 4.16
CA ALA A 123 -31.36 5.88 4.47
C ALA A 123 -31.71 6.25 5.93
N ALA A 124 -30.77 6.06 6.83
CA ALA A 124 -30.89 6.50 8.22
C ALA A 124 -30.68 8.02 8.40
N GLY A 125 -30.45 8.77 7.31
CA GLY A 125 -30.21 10.20 7.33
C GLY A 125 -28.76 10.59 7.61
N ALA A 126 -27.83 9.70 7.31
CA ALA A 126 -26.38 9.86 7.48
C ALA A 126 -25.98 10.31 8.91
N PRO A 127 -26.33 9.57 9.96
CA PRO A 127 -26.08 9.97 11.34
C PRO A 127 -24.56 10.07 11.63
N ALA A 128 -24.19 11.05 12.46
CA ALA A 128 -22.84 11.12 13.01
C ALA A 128 -22.61 9.96 13.99
N SER A 129 -21.36 9.50 14.08
CA SER A 129 -20.91 8.55 15.10
C SER A 129 -19.86 9.23 16.01
N THR A 130 -19.88 8.82 17.28
CA THR A 130 -18.82 9.16 18.24
C THR A 130 -17.76 8.06 18.30
N ASP A 131 -17.90 7.04 17.47
CA ASP A 131 -16.96 5.93 17.43
C ASP A 131 -15.57 6.44 17.08
N THR A 132 -14.63 6.14 17.91
CA THR A 132 -13.23 6.13 17.51
C THR A 132 -13.05 4.86 16.71
N CYS A 133 -13.03 5.00 15.39
CA CYS A 133 -12.80 3.87 14.52
C CYS A 133 -11.37 3.37 14.76
N THR A 134 -11.26 2.46 15.72
CA THR A 134 -10.14 1.53 15.74
C THR A 134 -10.43 0.57 14.61
N THR A 135 -9.64 0.65 13.55
CA THR A 135 -9.65 -0.39 12.53
C THR A 135 -9.48 -1.71 13.26
N GLY A 136 -10.51 -2.54 13.20
CA GLY A 136 -10.48 -3.87 13.83
C GLY A 136 -9.36 -4.70 13.21
N PRO A 137 -8.98 -5.83 13.82
CA PRO A 137 -8.05 -6.77 13.20
C PRO A 137 -8.71 -7.29 11.93
N GLY A 138 -8.38 -6.69 10.79
CA GLY A 138 -8.97 -7.10 9.54
C GLY A 138 -9.04 -6.05 8.45
N THR A 139 -8.87 -4.77 8.73
CA THR A 139 -8.93 -3.74 7.70
C THR A 139 -7.53 -3.26 7.33
N GLY A 140 -7.20 -3.37 6.06
CA GLY A 140 -5.91 -2.96 5.53
C GLY A 140 -5.54 -1.53 5.93
N GLY A 141 -4.60 -1.38 6.86
CA GLY A 141 -3.81 -0.18 7.03
C GLY A 141 -4.43 0.99 7.79
N GLY A 142 -4.98 0.77 8.98
CA GLY A 142 -5.04 1.84 9.98
C GLY A 142 -3.62 2.25 10.39
N ALA A 143 -3.38 3.55 10.59
CA ALA A 143 -2.11 4.01 11.14
C ALA A 143 -1.79 3.19 12.41
N PRO A 144 -0.58 2.60 12.52
CA PRO A 144 -0.25 1.76 13.65
C PRO A 144 -0.41 2.53 14.95
N SER A 145 -0.97 1.86 15.96
CA SER A 145 -1.23 2.45 17.29
C SER A 145 0.05 2.63 18.14
N CYS A 146 1.22 2.54 17.50
CA CYS A 146 2.53 2.61 18.14
C CYS A 146 3.33 3.84 17.68
N THR A 147 4.27 4.29 18.48
CA THR A 147 5.28 5.25 18.04
C THR A 147 6.45 4.46 17.43
N PRO A 148 6.77 4.64 16.14
CA PRO A 148 7.90 3.97 15.52
C PRO A 148 9.22 4.26 16.24
N ASP A 149 10.01 3.22 16.44
CA ASP A 149 11.31 3.26 17.14
C ASP A 149 12.50 2.94 16.23
N THR A 150 12.26 2.39 15.06
CA THR A 150 13.28 1.98 14.09
C THR A 150 12.93 2.52 12.70
N LYS A 151 13.94 3.06 12.00
CA LYS A 151 13.72 3.67 10.68
C LYS A 151 14.47 2.88 9.61
N LEU A 152 13.74 2.40 8.63
CA LEU A 152 14.29 1.82 7.40
C LEU A 152 14.13 2.86 6.28
N ARG A 153 15.10 3.75 6.17
CA ARG A 153 15.10 4.85 5.19
C ARG A 153 16.47 5.01 4.57
N PRO A 154 16.57 5.45 3.32
CA PRO A 154 17.84 5.82 2.70
C PRO A 154 18.58 6.86 3.55
N LEU A 155 19.92 6.71 3.67
CA LEU A 155 20.77 7.73 4.29
C LEU A 155 20.82 8.99 3.44
N ASN A 156 20.90 8.82 2.11
CA ASN A 156 20.93 9.88 1.13
C ASN A 156 19.70 9.76 0.21
N GLY A 157 19.08 10.90 -0.08
CA GLY A 157 17.97 10.94 -1.01
C GLY A 157 18.42 10.70 -2.46
N TYR A 158 17.52 10.16 -3.27
CA TYR A 158 17.70 10.05 -4.71
C TYR A 158 17.04 11.23 -5.42
N THR A 159 17.75 11.81 -6.38
CA THR A 159 17.19 12.84 -7.27
C THR A 159 16.80 12.21 -8.58
N MET A 160 15.49 12.19 -8.86
CA MET A 160 14.94 11.63 -10.08
C MET A 160 15.33 12.50 -11.30
N PRO A 161 15.98 11.94 -12.34
CA PRO A 161 16.23 12.69 -13.57
C PRO A 161 14.92 13.04 -14.29
N ALA A 162 14.77 14.29 -14.73
CA ALA A 162 13.59 14.72 -15.49
C ALA A 162 13.42 13.99 -16.83
N THR A 163 14.50 13.40 -17.35
CA THR A 163 14.51 12.63 -18.60
C THR A 163 14.09 11.16 -18.43
N ALA A 164 13.99 10.67 -17.20
CA ALA A 164 13.59 9.30 -16.91
C ALA A 164 12.13 9.26 -16.50
N ASN A 165 11.35 8.38 -17.13
CA ASN A 165 9.94 8.19 -16.81
C ASN A 165 9.76 7.21 -15.66
N ASP A 166 10.62 6.19 -15.57
CA ASP A 166 10.44 5.03 -14.73
C ASP A 166 11.80 4.52 -14.24
N MET A 167 11.96 4.37 -12.94
CA MET A 167 13.25 3.96 -12.34
C MET A 167 13.03 3.12 -11.08
N TYR A 168 13.77 2.03 -10.97
CA TYR A 168 13.88 1.24 -9.75
C TYR A 168 15.21 1.51 -9.08
N ILE A 169 15.18 2.00 -7.85
CA ILE A 169 16.37 2.33 -7.06
C ILE A 169 16.34 1.55 -5.76
N CYS A 170 17.42 0.86 -5.48
CA CYS A 170 17.61 0.09 -4.25
C CYS A 170 18.56 0.78 -3.28
N TYR A 171 18.29 0.57 -1.98
CA TYR A 171 19.09 1.03 -0.85
C TYR A 171 19.23 -0.08 0.16
N GLY A 172 20.46 -0.40 0.56
CA GLY A 172 20.70 -1.27 1.70
C GLY A 172 20.49 -0.53 3.02
N VAL A 173 19.77 -1.15 3.94
CA VAL A 173 19.56 -0.64 5.30
C VAL A 173 19.71 -1.79 6.29
N ASP A 174 20.63 -1.66 7.21
CA ASP A 174 20.89 -2.69 8.23
C ASP A 174 20.25 -2.30 9.56
N VAL A 175 19.63 -3.27 10.22
CA VAL A 175 19.15 -3.14 11.60
C VAL A 175 19.90 -4.11 12.49
N THR A 176 20.58 -3.58 13.51
CA THR A 176 21.32 -4.38 14.48
C THR A 176 20.67 -4.27 15.84
N VAL A 177 20.37 -5.42 16.44
CA VAL A 177 19.82 -5.54 17.79
C VAL A 177 20.72 -6.41 18.66
N SER A 178 20.82 -6.09 19.95
CA SER A 178 21.64 -6.86 20.91
C SER A 178 20.94 -8.13 21.40
N ALA A 179 19.61 -8.18 21.28
CA ALA A 179 18.77 -9.33 21.62
C ALA A 179 17.63 -9.39 20.60
N LYS A 180 17.02 -10.56 20.44
CA LYS A 180 15.87 -10.74 19.56
C LYS A 180 14.77 -9.73 19.90
N ARG A 181 14.21 -9.12 18.87
CA ARG A 181 13.03 -8.25 18.92
C ARG A 181 12.02 -8.69 17.88
N HIS A 182 10.78 -8.26 18.04
CA HIS A 182 9.75 -8.44 17.03
C HIS A 182 9.35 -7.09 16.42
N ILE A 183 9.30 -7.03 15.09
CA ILE A 183 8.55 -5.98 14.38
C ILE A 183 7.07 -6.28 14.59
N THR A 184 6.35 -5.26 15.03
CA THR A 184 4.92 -5.33 15.30
C THR A 184 4.08 -4.50 14.33
N SER A 185 4.71 -3.55 13.65
CA SER A 185 4.05 -2.73 12.64
C SER A 185 5.05 -2.14 11.64
N PHE A 186 4.58 -1.98 10.42
CA PHE A 186 5.24 -1.24 9.34
C PHE A 186 4.44 0.03 9.03
N VAL A 187 5.11 1.16 9.10
CA VAL A 187 4.54 2.49 8.82
C VAL A 187 5.24 3.06 7.59
N PRO A 188 4.57 3.20 6.46
CA PRO A 188 5.20 3.81 5.30
C PRO A 188 5.53 5.28 5.59
N TYR A 189 6.73 5.68 5.19
CA TYR A 189 7.16 7.08 5.18
C TYR A 189 7.38 7.52 3.74
N ILE A 190 6.48 8.34 3.23
CA ILE A 190 6.53 8.82 1.84
C ILE A 190 6.88 10.30 1.87
N GLN A 191 8.11 10.59 1.44
CA GLN A 191 8.61 11.96 1.41
C GLN A 191 8.12 12.71 0.17
N ASN A 192 8.13 12.04 -0.99
CA ASN A 192 7.76 12.67 -2.26
C ASN A 192 6.76 11.85 -3.06
N SER A 193 5.48 12.03 -2.75
CA SER A 193 4.38 11.33 -3.42
C SER A 193 4.16 11.72 -4.89
N LYS A 194 4.91 12.71 -5.44
CA LYS A 194 4.79 13.09 -6.85
C LYS A 194 5.50 12.10 -7.76
N ILE A 195 6.55 11.46 -7.25
CA ILE A 195 7.41 10.57 -8.04
C ILE A 195 7.49 9.15 -7.47
N VAL A 196 7.15 8.93 -6.20
CA VAL A 196 7.14 7.58 -5.60
C VAL A 196 5.86 6.85 -6.01
N HIS A 197 6.01 5.75 -6.77
CA HIS A 197 4.91 4.90 -7.19
C HIS A 197 4.64 3.78 -6.17
N HIS A 198 5.67 3.00 -5.80
CA HIS A 198 5.58 2.03 -4.70
C HIS A 198 6.95 1.78 -4.07
N ILE A 199 6.95 1.16 -2.90
CA ILE A 199 8.15 0.76 -2.16
C ILE A 199 7.98 -0.69 -1.75
N VAL A 200 9.00 -1.51 -2.03
CA VAL A 200 9.08 -2.88 -1.55
C VAL A 200 10.26 -3.00 -0.58
N LEU A 201 10.02 -3.65 0.54
CA LEU A 201 11.04 -3.97 1.52
C LEU A 201 11.37 -5.45 1.45
N PHE A 202 12.62 -5.76 1.17
CA PHE A 202 13.14 -7.12 1.19
C PHE A 202 14.08 -7.32 2.39
N GLU A 203 14.08 -8.49 2.96
CA GLU A 203 15.13 -8.97 3.85
C GLU A 203 16.13 -9.80 3.05
N THR A 204 17.42 -9.62 3.27
CA THR A 204 18.49 -10.24 2.47
C THR A 204 19.52 -10.96 3.37
N ASP A 205 20.17 -12.00 2.84
CA ASP A 205 21.20 -12.75 3.58
C ASP A 205 22.51 -11.96 3.71
N THR A 206 22.69 -10.92 2.88
CA THR A 206 23.92 -10.12 2.83
C THR A 206 23.59 -8.64 2.71
N ALA A 207 24.43 -7.80 3.28
CA ALA A 207 24.31 -6.35 3.18
C ALA A 207 24.35 -5.87 1.72
N ALA A 208 23.46 -4.95 1.39
CA ALA A 208 23.45 -4.24 0.11
C ALA A 208 24.05 -2.83 0.27
N PRO A 209 24.47 -2.17 -0.84
CA PRO A 209 24.95 -0.79 -0.79
C PRO A 209 23.90 0.16 -0.22
N ALA A 210 24.31 1.02 0.72
CA ALA A 210 23.43 2.03 1.30
C ALA A 210 23.15 3.21 0.35
N GLU A 211 24.04 3.41 -0.63
CA GLU A 211 23.87 4.46 -1.65
C GLU A 211 22.84 4.03 -2.70
N PRO A 212 22.10 5.02 -3.29
CA PRO A 212 21.10 4.75 -4.31
C PRO A 212 21.73 4.05 -5.51
N THR A 213 21.27 2.85 -5.81
CA THR A 213 21.78 2.01 -6.89
C THR A 213 20.64 1.58 -7.79
N PRO A 214 20.70 1.79 -9.11
CA PRO A 214 19.72 1.19 -10.01
C PRO A 214 19.68 -0.31 -9.81
N CYS A 215 18.50 -0.86 -9.62
CA CYS A 215 18.34 -2.27 -9.37
C CYS A 215 17.19 -2.83 -10.20
N ALA A 216 17.35 -4.11 -10.53
CA ALA A 216 16.28 -4.93 -11.01
C ALA A 216 16.16 -6.11 -10.05
N PHE A 217 14.99 -6.62 -9.89
CA PHE A 217 14.69 -7.79 -9.12
C PHE A 217 15.46 -8.97 -9.71
N GLY A 218 15.98 -9.89 -8.94
CA GLY A 218 16.60 -11.11 -9.47
C GLY A 218 18.05 -11.32 -9.12
N GLY A 219 18.59 -10.61 -8.15
CA GLY A 219 19.83 -11.00 -7.48
C GLY A 219 19.58 -12.03 -6.38
N SER A 220 20.47 -12.17 -5.44
CA SER A 220 20.35 -13.00 -4.22
C SER A 220 19.23 -12.51 -3.30
N MET A 221 18.06 -12.33 -3.81
CA MET A 221 16.96 -11.78 -3.06
C MET A 221 16.15 -12.86 -2.42
N SER A 222 15.85 -12.84 -1.47
CA SER A 222 15.46 -12.43 -0.22
C SER A 222 13.98 -12.30 -0.11
N ARG A 223 13.56 -12.22 1.05
CA ARG A 223 12.18 -12.32 1.48
C ARG A 223 11.54 -10.95 1.37
N MET A 224 10.46 -10.80 0.63
CA MET A 224 9.63 -9.61 0.70
C MET A 224 8.93 -9.56 2.05
N VAL A 225 9.13 -8.51 2.83
CA VAL A 225 8.55 -8.38 4.18
C VAL A 225 7.51 -7.28 4.28
N ALA A 226 7.57 -6.29 3.41
CA ALA A 226 6.56 -5.24 3.33
C ALA A 226 6.49 -4.63 1.94
N VAL A 227 5.33 -4.11 1.60
CA VAL A 227 5.12 -3.30 0.40
C VAL A 227 4.22 -2.12 0.74
N TRP A 228 4.48 -1.02 0.10
CA TRP A 228 3.59 0.13 0.09
C TRP A 228 3.30 0.55 -1.35
N ALA A 229 2.03 0.82 -1.62
CA ALA A 229 1.55 1.50 -2.82
C ALA A 229 0.57 2.60 -2.42
N PRO A 230 0.25 3.57 -3.30
CA PRO A 230 -0.72 4.62 -3.00
C PRO A 230 -2.04 4.07 -2.47
N GLY A 231 -2.51 4.62 -1.33
CA GLY A 231 -3.69 4.14 -0.62
C GLY A 231 -3.38 3.28 0.61
N ASN A 232 -2.21 2.65 0.69
CA ASN A 232 -1.82 1.89 1.87
C ASN A 232 -1.36 2.78 3.03
N GLN A 233 -1.85 2.46 4.24
CA GLN A 233 -1.49 3.17 5.49
C GLN A 233 -0.42 2.45 6.32
N GLY A 234 0.09 1.32 5.84
CA GLY A 234 0.91 0.40 6.61
C GLY A 234 0.07 -0.73 7.21
N PHE A 235 0.71 -1.61 7.96
CA PHE A 235 0.00 -2.70 8.62
C PHE A 235 0.61 -3.03 9.98
N SER A 236 -0.21 -3.62 10.85
CA SER A 236 0.19 -4.11 12.17
C SER A 236 -0.07 -5.60 12.27
N LEU A 237 0.86 -6.32 12.86
CA LEU A 237 0.67 -7.73 13.18
C LEU A 237 -0.20 -7.89 14.44
N PRO A 238 -0.97 -8.97 14.56
CA PRO A 238 -1.73 -9.27 15.76
C PRO A 238 -0.79 -9.53 16.95
N LYS A 239 -1.31 -9.42 18.16
CA LYS A 239 -0.51 -9.59 19.40
C LYS A 239 0.08 -11.01 19.57
N GLU A 240 -0.41 -11.97 18.82
CA GLU A 240 0.03 -13.36 18.80
C GLU A 240 1.33 -13.57 18.01
N ALA A 241 1.71 -12.61 17.13
CA ALA A 241 2.83 -12.79 16.22
C ALA A 241 3.63 -11.50 15.97
N GLY A 242 4.92 -11.65 15.67
CA GLY A 242 5.81 -10.57 15.27
C GLY A 242 6.86 -11.07 14.28
N LEU A 243 7.28 -10.23 13.35
CA LEU A 243 8.39 -10.55 12.47
C LEU A 243 9.71 -10.42 13.24
N PRO A 244 10.53 -11.47 13.33
CA PRO A 244 11.73 -11.45 14.17
C PRO A 244 12.84 -10.59 13.56
N ILE A 245 13.53 -9.85 14.41
CA ILE A 245 14.85 -9.25 14.14
C ILE A 245 15.83 -9.86 15.15
N GLU A 246 16.94 -10.41 14.67
CA GLU A 246 17.96 -11.01 15.52
C GLU A 246 19.37 -10.72 14.98
N GLY A 247 20.26 -10.24 15.85
CA GLY A 247 21.59 -9.83 15.42
C GLY A 247 21.55 -8.65 14.45
N THR A 248 22.22 -8.78 13.31
CA THR A 248 22.13 -7.82 12.20
C THR A 248 21.25 -8.41 11.10
N THR A 249 20.13 -7.75 10.84
CA THR A 249 19.25 -8.07 9.73
C THR A 249 19.47 -7.06 8.60
N HIS A 250 19.70 -7.57 7.41
CA HIS A 250 19.95 -6.78 6.22
C HIS A 250 18.63 -6.57 5.45
N TYR A 251 18.32 -5.34 5.13
CA TYR A 251 17.16 -4.99 4.32
C TYR A 251 17.57 -4.28 3.04
N VAL A 252 16.77 -4.45 2.01
CA VAL A 252 16.81 -3.68 0.78
C VAL A 252 15.47 -2.98 0.60
N LEU A 253 15.52 -1.65 0.55
CA LEU A 253 14.41 -0.83 0.08
C LEU A 253 14.51 -0.71 -1.44
N GLN A 254 13.55 -1.23 -2.16
CA GLN A 254 13.39 -0.98 -3.59
C GLN A 254 12.29 0.07 -3.74
N VAL A 255 12.65 1.22 -4.28
CA VAL A 255 11.71 2.31 -4.55
C VAL A 255 11.49 2.41 -6.05
N HIS A 256 10.25 2.24 -6.46
CA HIS A 256 9.84 2.48 -7.84
C HIS A 256 9.43 3.95 -7.99
N TYR A 257 10.18 4.67 -8.77
CA TYR A 257 9.90 6.06 -9.11
C TYR A 257 9.25 6.16 -10.48
N ASN A 258 8.17 6.94 -10.59
CA ASN A 258 7.49 7.26 -11.82
C ASN A 258 7.43 8.79 -12.00
N ASN A 259 8.05 9.30 -13.06
CA ASN A 259 8.16 10.74 -13.36
C ASN A 259 7.68 11.06 -14.78
N VAL A 260 6.54 10.54 -15.17
CA VAL A 260 5.91 10.81 -16.50
C VAL A 260 5.59 12.29 -16.73
N GLN A 261 5.61 13.11 -15.68
CA GLN A 261 5.41 14.55 -15.76
C GLN A 261 6.72 15.32 -16.02
N HIS A 262 7.86 14.62 -16.09
CA HIS A 262 9.19 15.22 -16.32
C HIS A 262 9.55 16.35 -15.33
N LEU A 263 9.16 16.17 -14.06
CA LEU A 263 9.47 17.13 -13.01
C LEU A 263 10.98 17.16 -12.77
N GLU A 264 11.54 18.37 -12.63
CA GLU A 264 12.97 18.57 -12.39
C GLU A 264 13.28 18.75 -10.91
N GLY A 265 14.42 18.18 -10.47
CA GLY A 265 14.93 18.38 -9.11
C GLY A 265 14.11 17.68 -8.01
N GLU A 266 13.19 16.80 -8.36
CA GLU A 266 12.44 16.03 -7.37
C GLU A 266 13.36 15.04 -6.67
N MET A 267 13.43 15.17 -5.34
CA MET A 267 14.26 14.34 -4.46
C MET A 267 13.36 13.54 -3.51
N ASP A 268 13.78 12.32 -3.22
CA ASP A 268 13.06 11.43 -2.32
C ASP A 268 13.99 10.59 -1.44
N ALA A 269 13.55 10.32 -0.21
CA ALA A 269 14.16 9.40 0.73
C ALA A 269 13.06 8.63 1.49
N SER A 270 12.06 8.18 0.76
CA SER A 270 10.95 7.38 1.29
C SER A 270 11.43 6.01 1.76
N GLY A 271 10.65 5.39 2.64
CA GLY A 271 10.94 4.08 3.21
C GLY A 271 9.88 3.67 4.23
N PHE A 272 10.29 2.92 5.25
CA PHE A 272 9.42 2.47 6.33
C PHE A 272 9.94 2.89 7.69
N ASP A 273 9.03 3.23 8.57
CA ASP A 273 9.27 3.30 10.00
C ASP A 273 8.68 2.05 10.65
N LEU A 274 9.40 1.44 11.57
CA LEU A 274 8.97 0.22 12.24
C LEU A 274 8.62 0.51 13.69
N CYS A 275 7.59 -0.18 14.17
CA CYS A 275 7.42 -0.40 15.59
C CYS A 275 8.00 -1.76 15.96
N THR A 276 8.88 -1.79 16.94
CA THR A 276 9.47 -3.03 17.43
C THR A 276 9.20 -3.21 18.92
N THR A 277 9.36 -4.44 19.42
CA THR A 277 9.23 -4.75 20.85
C THR A 277 10.26 -5.79 21.29
N ASP A 278 10.76 -5.66 22.50
CA ASP A 278 11.53 -6.66 23.22
C ASP A 278 10.66 -7.58 24.08
N ASP A 279 9.38 -7.22 24.30
CA ASP A 279 8.36 -8.11 24.82
C ASP A 279 7.91 -9.04 23.69
N LEU A 280 8.62 -10.18 23.56
CA LEU A 280 8.46 -11.08 22.42
C LEU A 280 7.05 -11.67 22.38
N ARG A 281 6.44 -11.61 21.23
CA ARG A 281 5.15 -12.25 20.96
C ARG A 281 5.29 -13.77 20.90
N PRO A 282 4.22 -14.54 21.16
CA PRO A 282 4.28 -16.00 21.20
C PRO A 282 4.83 -16.67 19.95
N ASN A 283 4.63 -16.05 18.78
CA ASN A 283 5.01 -16.65 17.50
C ASN A 283 5.90 -15.71 16.67
N ASP A 284 6.90 -16.28 16.02
CA ASP A 284 7.57 -15.65 14.91
C ASP A 284 6.66 -15.71 13.68
N ALA A 285 6.42 -14.56 13.05
CA ALA A 285 5.74 -14.47 11.77
C ALA A 285 6.74 -14.57 10.61
N ASP A 286 6.22 -14.87 9.44
CA ASP A 286 6.98 -14.86 8.19
C ASP A 286 6.07 -14.57 6.99
N VAL A 287 6.65 -14.45 5.79
CA VAL A 287 5.92 -14.26 4.54
C VAL A 287 6.23 -15.42 3.59
N LEU A 288 5.19 -15.98 2.97
CA LEU A 288 5.30 -16.94 1.88
C LEU A 288 4.81 -16.31 0.59
N ALA A 289 5.31 -16.79 -0.54
CA ALA A 289 4.86 -16.40 -1.87
C ALA A 289 4.30 -17.62 -2.62
N PHE A 290 3.04 -17.56 -3.04
CA PHE A 290 2.37 -18.57 -3.84
C PHE A 290 2.14 -18.07 -5.25
N GLY A 291 2.59 -18.82 -6.26
CA GLY A 291 2.49 -18.40 -7.64
C GLY A 291 3.57 -19.01 -8.52
N THR A 292 4.04 -18.28 -9.53
CA THR A 292 5.06 -18.75 -10.45
C THR A 292 5.84 -17.60 -11.09
N ALA A 293 7.12 -17.86 -11.36
CA ALA A 293 7.99 -17.05 -12.21
C ALA A 293 8.19 -17.67 -13.61
N SER A 294 7.48 -18.76 -13.91
CA SER A 294 7.69 -19.51 -15.16
C SER A 294 6.43 -19.48 -16.02
N PHE A 295 6.32 -18.46 -16.84
CA PHE A 295 5.24 -18.29 -17.82
C PHE A 295 5.65 -17.35 -18.94
N ASP A 296 4.97 -17.48 -20.08
CA ASP A 296 5.11 -16.63 -21.25
C ASP A 296 3.72 -16.21 -21.73
N VAL A 297 3.37 -14.92 -21.60
CA VAL A 297 2.11 -14.40 -22.13
C VAL A 297 2.28 -14.07 -23.60
N PRO A 298 1.61 -14.76 -24.54
CA PRO A 298 1.83 -14.58 -25.96
C PRO A 298 1.47 -13.16 -26.43
N ALA A 299 2.19 -12.68 -27.46
CA ALA A 299 1.85 -11.44 -28.11
C ALA A 299 0.42 -11.47 -28.65
N GLN A 300 -0.34 -10.40 -28.49
CA GLN A 300 -1.75 -10.28 -28.91
C GLN A 300 -2.63 -11.43 -28.41
N GLY A 301 -2.31 -11.96 -27.24
CA GLY A 301 -2.94 -13.16 -26.70
C GLY A 301 -3.23 -13.09 -25.21
N SER A 302 -3.71 -14.20 -24.69
CA SER A 302 -4.00 -14.39 -23.28
C SER A 302 -3.34 -15.65 -22.75
N LEU A 303 -3.09 -15.67 -21.45
CA LEU A 303 -2.65 -16.85 -20.72
C LEU A 303 -3.50 -16.94 -19.44
N ASP A 304 -3.89 -18.15 -19.06
CA ASP A 304 -4.60 -18.44 -17.81
C ASP A 304 -4.04 -19.75 -17.25
N VAL A 305 -3.37 -19.67 -16.12
CA VAL A 305 -2.72 -20.81 -15.48
C VAL A 305 -3.11 -20.88 -14.01
N THR A 306 -3.17 -22.10 -13.49
CA THR A 306 -3.31 -22.39 -12.07
C THR A 306 -2.08 -23.17 -11.60
N CYS A 307 -1.50 -22.71 -10.51
CA CYS A 307 -0.32 -23.31 -9.89
C CYS A 307 -0.75 -23.91 -8.54
N ASP A 308 -0.59 -25.20 -8.41
CA ASP A 308 -0.91 -25.95 -7.19
C ASP A 308 0.34 -26.17 -6.34
N PHE A 309 0.17 -25.94 -5.05
CA PHE A 309 1.17 -26.21 -4.04
C PHE A 309 0.55 -27.02 -2.90
N GLU A 310 1.17 -28.13 -2.54
CA GLU A 310 0.75 -28.98 -1.43
C GLU A 310 1.68 -28.77 -0.23
N LEU A 311 1.12 -28.44 0.93
CA LEU A 311 1.89 -28.33 2.14
C LEU A 311 2.38 -29.73 2.57
N PRO A 312 3.71 -29.94 2.67
CA PRO A 312 4.25 -31.27 2.99
C PRO A 312 3.72 -31.84 4.29
N ALA A 313 3.49 -33.14 4.32
CA ALA A 313 3.12 -33.82 5.54
C ALA A 313 4.18 -33.59 6.65
N GLY A 314 3.76 -33.22 7.83
CA GLY A 314 4.63 -32.90 8.98
C GLY A 314 5.07 -31.43 9.08
N SER A 315 4.68 -30.57 8.15
CA SER A 315 4.94 -29.11 8.24
C SER A 315 4.17 -28.42 9.37
N GLY A 316 3.17 -29.11 9.95
CA GLY A 316 2.25 -28.50 10.92
C GLY A 316 1.15 -27.69 10.24
N SER A 317 0.65 -26.70 10.95
CA SER A 317 -0.32 -25.73 10.44
C SER A 317 0.22 -24.33 10.64
N TYR A 318 -0.17 -23.41 9.78
CA TYR A 318 0.13 -22.00 9.94
C TYR A 318 -1.14 -21.16 9.75
N HIS A 319 -1.15 -20.03 10.40
CA HIS A 319 -2.25 -19.07 10.40
C HIS A 319 -1.93 -17.94 9.43
N VAL A 320 -2.69 -17.80 8.35
CA VAL A 320 -2.57 -16.70 7.40
C VAL A 320 -3.35 -15.52 7.96
N ILE A 321 -2.64 -14.42 8.24
CA ILE A 321 -3.21 -13.21 8.83
C ILE A 321 -3.31 -12.05 7.85
N GLY A 322 -2.77 -12.23 6.66
CA GLY A 322 -2.89 -11.25 5.58
C GLY A 322 -2.37 -11.80 4.28
N ALA A 323 -2.93 -11.32 3.19
CA ALA A 323 -2.48 -11.64 1.84
C ALA A 323 -2.40 -10.40 0.96
N MET A 324 -1.41 -10.38 0.08
CA MET A 324 -1.22 -9.37 -0.94
C MET A 324 -1.01 -10.04 -2.30
N PRO A 325 -2.09 -10.17 -3.08
CA PRO A 325 -1.99 -10.56 -4.49
C PRO A 325 -1.22 -9.52 -5.30
N HIS A 326 -0.35 -9.97 -6.20
CA HIS A 326 0.52 -9.12 -7.00
C HIS A 326 0.67 -9.63 -8.42
N MET A 327 0.34 -8.79 -9.36
CA MET A 327 0.59 -8.88 -10.80
C MET A 327 0.97 -7.50 -11.33
N HIS A 328 1.35 -7.41 -12.60
CA HIS A 328 1.54 -6.12 -13.26
C HIS A 328 0.33 -5.75 -14.13
N LYS A 329 0.55 -4.89 -15.13
CA LYS A 329 -0.54 -4.22 -15.86
C LYS A 329 -1.29 -5.10 -16.87
N HIS A 330 -0.71 -6.23 -17.29
CA HIS A 330 -1.40 -7.16 -18.19
C HIS A 330 -2.24 -8.20 -17.44
N GLY A 331 -2.11 -8.25 -16.10
CA GLY A 331 -2.94 -9.08 -15.24
C GLY A 331 -4.42 -8.76 -15.37
N THR A 332 -5.25 -9.77 -15.30
CA THR A 332 -6.72 -9.65 -15.33
C THR A 332 -7.39 -10.34 -14.15
N ILE A 333 -6.78 -11.41 -13.65
CA ILE A 333 -7.28 -12.19 -12.51
C ILE A 333 -6.08 -12.73 -11.73
N ILE A 334 -6.15 -12.64 -10.40
CA ILE A 334 -5.34 -13.43 -9.49
C ILE A 334 -6.23 -13.96 -8.37
N GLU A 335 -6.23 -15.28 -8.17
CA GLU A 335 -7.04 -15.94 -7.13
C GLU A 335 -6.17 -16.96 -6.41
N THR A 336 -6.00 -16.81 -5.10
CA THR A 336 -5.32 -17.79 -4.25
C THR A 336 -6.28 -18.40 -3.28
N LYS A 337 -6.33 -19.73 -3.22
CA LYS A 337 -7.32 -20.48 -2.44
C LYS A 337 -6.67 -21.66 -1.73
N ASN A 338 -7.04 -21.87 -0.48
CA ASN A 338 -6.75 -23.11 0.24
C ASN A 338 -7.83 -24.17 -0.06
N HIS A 339 -7.41 -25.40 -0.31
CA HIS A 339 -8.27 -26.57 -0.44
C HIS A 339 -7.99 -27.53 0.72
N PRO A 340 -8.78 -27.49 1.80
CA PRO A 340 -8.59 -28.35 2.97
C PRO A 340 -8.53 -29.83 2.61
N GLY A 341 -7.51 -30.55 3.09
CA GLY A 341 -7.28 -31.95 2.76
C GLY A 341 -6.99 -32.19 1.27
N GLY A 342 -6.58 -31.16 0.52
CA GLY A 342 -6.23 -31.20 -0.90
C GLY A 342 -7.42 -31.14 -1.86
N THR A 343 -8.63 -31.46 -1.41
CA THR A 343 -9.85 -31.56 -2.25
C THR A 343 -11.08 -30.89 -1.64
N GLY A 344 -10.97 -30.29 -0.45
CA GLY A 344 -12.06 -29.62 0.24
C GLY A 344 -12.57 -28.38 -0.51
N ALA A 345 -13.71 -27.86 -0.08
CA ALA A 345 -14.24 -26.61 -0.62
C ALA A 345 -13.21 -25.50 -0.48
N PRO A 346 -12.94 -24.73 -1.55
CA PRO A 346 -11.90 -23.74 -1.53
C PRO A 346 -12.23 -22.58 -0.56
N VAL A 347 -11.24 -22.16 0.21
CA VAL A 347 -11.25 -20.98 1.08
C VAL A 347 -10.36 -19.91 0.46
N ASP A 348 -10.85 -18.69 0.38
CA ASP A 348 -10.10 -17.59 -0.25
C ASP A 348 -8.91 -17.16 0.64
N LEU A 349 -7.72 -17.12 0.03
CA LEU A 349 -6.48 -16.64 0.65
C LEU A 349 -5.95 -15.35 -0.04
N GLY A 350 -6.83 -14.58 -0.64
CA GLY A 350 -6.51 -13.33 -1.30
C GLY A 350 -6.73 -13.42 -2.81
N SER A 351 -7.87 -12.96 -3.25
CA SER A 351 -8.25 -12.95 -4.66
C SER A 351 -8.54 -11.53 -5.13
N ARG A 352 -8.22 -11.27 -6.42
CA ARG A 352 -8.60 -10.06 -7.15
C ARG A 352 -9.15 -10.47 -8.50
N ASN A 353 -10.43 -10.25 -8.69
CA ASN A 353 -11.14 -10.55 -9.93
C ASN A 353 -12.27 -9.53 -10.15
N PRO A 354 -12.09 -8.54 -11.04
CA PRO A 354 -10.92 -8.32 -11.87
C PRO A 354 -9.68 -7.81 -11.09
N TRP A 355 -8.50 -8.07 -11.64
CA TRP A 355 -7.26 -7.47 -11.18
C TRP A 355 -7.19 -5.99 -11.55
N ASN A 356 -6.59 -5.17 -10.66
CA ASN A 356 -6.29 -3.77 -10.92
C ASN A 356 -4.86 -3.45 -10.46
N PHE A 357 -3.99 -3.10 -11.40
CA PHE A 357 -2.58 -2.78 -11.15
C PHE A 357 -2.39 -1.60 -10.20
N ASP A 358 -3.28 -0.60 -10.23
CA ASP A 358 -3.16 0.61 -9.43
C ASP A 358 -3.67 0.44 -7.98
N THR A 359 -4.21 -0.73 -7.64
CA THR A 359 -4.84 -1.00 -6.33
C THR A 359 -4.29 -2.29 -5.71
N GLN A 360 -3.10 -2.20 -5.15
CA GLN A 360 -2.42 -3.33 -4.51
C GLN A 360 -2.29 -3.08 -3.01
N TYR A 361 -2.86 -3.95 -2.19
CA TYR A 361 -2.87 -3.79 -0.75
C TYR A 361 -2.97 -5.13 -0.02
N TRP A 362 -2.50 -5.15 1.22
CA TRP A 362 -2.70 -6.25 2.13
C TRP A 362 -4.16 -6.38 2.50
N THR A 363 -4.72 -7.58 2.27
CA THR A 363 -6.04 -7.97 2.79
C THR A 363 -5.80 -8.76 4.06
N PRO A 364 -6.39 -8.35 5.16
CA PRO A 364 -6.37 -9.13 6.38
C PRO A 364 -7.12 -10.44 6.20
N LEU A 365 -6.59 -11.49 6.81
CA LEU A 365 -7.17 -12.82 6.82
C LEU A 365 -7.14 -13.40 8.24
N ASP A 366 -7.89 -14.43 8.46
CA ASP A 366 -7.89 -15.24 9.67
C ASP A 366 -8.15 -16.70 9.28
N GLU A 367 -7.21 -17.27 8.51
CA GLU A 367 -7.37 -18.58 7.89
C GLU A 367 -6.25 -19.52 8.32
N VAL A 368 -6.55 -20.80 8.43
CA VAL A 368 -5.57 -21.84 8.79
C VAL A 368 -5.30 -22.74 7.60
N VAL A 369 -4.03 -22.86 7.25
CA VAL A 369 -3.55 -23.85 6.28
C VAL A 369 -2.81 -24.95 7.01
N SER A 370 -3.16 -26.18 6.74
CA SER A 370 -2.67 -27.37 7.46
C SER A 370 -1.91 -28.33 6.53
N ALA A 371 -1.06 -29.16 7.11
CA ALA A 371 -0.42 -30.25 6.36
C ALA A 371 -1.45 -31.11 5.66
N GLY A 372 -1.25 -31.34 4.36
CA GLY A 372 -2.19 -32.07 3.50
C GLY A 372 -3.21 -31.18 2.78
N ASP A 373 -3.23 -29.88 3.10
CA ASP A 373 -3.97 -28.91 2.30
C ASP A 373 -3.22 -28.60 0.99
N LYS A 374 -3.97 -28.14 0.00
CA LYS A 374 -3.44 -27.65 -1.26
C LYS A 374 -3.77 -26.18 -1.42
N VAL A 375 -2.75 -25.34 -1.59
CA VAL A 375 -2.93 -23.95 -1.98
C VAL A 375 -2.85 -23.87 -3.51
N SER A 376 -3.83 -23.24 -4.15
CA SER A 376 -3.84 -22.99 -5.59
C SER A 376 -3.81 -21.48 -5.86
N THR A 377 -2.94 -21.05 -6.77
CA THR A 377 -2.90 -19.67 -7.27
C THR A 377 -3.17 -19.68 -8.77
N ARG A 378 -4.25 -19.05 -9.18
CA ARG A 378 -4.62 -18.81 -10.56
C ARG A 378 -4.18 -17.40 -10.95
N CYS A 379 -3.50 -17.29 -12.10
CA CYS A 379 -3.20 -16.00 -12.72
C CYS A 379 -3.67 -16.01 -14.17
N ALA A 380 -4.36 -14.93 -14.56
CA ALA A 380 -4.76 -14.72 -15.94
C ALA A 380 -4.29 -13.35 -16.42
N TRP A 381 -3.89 -13.31 -17.71
CA TRP A 381 -3.36 -12.12 -18.36
C TRP A 381 -3.98 -11.91 -19.73
N GLN A 382 -3.98 -10.64 -20.15
CA GLN A 382 -4.28 -10.22 -21.51
C GLN A 382 -3.14 -9.33 -22.02
N ASN A 383 -2.40 -9.79 -23.00
CA ASN A 383 -1.32 -9.03 -23.62
C ASN A 383 -1.77 -8.47 -24.98
N PRO A 384 -2.10 -7.16 -25.08
CA PRO A 384 -2.44 -6.52 -26.35
C PRO A 384 -1.21 -6.14 -27.19
N GLY A 385 0.00 -6.28 -26.62
CA GLY A 385 1.27 -5.92 -27.24
C GLY A 385 1.70 -6.88 -28.35
N ASN A 386 2.71 -6.48 -29.11
CA ASN A 386 3.25 -7.25 -30.24
C ASN A 386 4.44 -8.14 -29.85
N THR A 387 4.83 -8.17 -28.58
CA THR A 387 5.93 -8.97 -28.03
C THR A 387 5.41 -9.90 -26.94
N VAL A 388 6.06 -11.05 -26.77
CA VAL A 388 5.79 -11.93 -25.64
C VAL A 388 6.18 -11.21 -24.34
N VAL A 389 5.36 -11.34 -23.29
CA VAL A 389 5.66 -10.82 -21.97
C VAL A 389 6.08 -11.98 -21.07
N HIS A 390 7.22 -11.81 -20.42
CA HIS A 390 7.84 -12.79 -19.54
C HIS A 390 7.73 -12.34 -18.08
N PHE A 391 8.13 -13.25 -17.17
CA PHE A 391 8.36 -12.86 -15.78
C PHE A 391 9.46 -11.80 -15.70
N GLY A 392 9.22 -10.78 -14.93
CA GLY A 392 10.19 -9.71 -14.64
C GLY A 392 9.57 -8.63 -13.76
N GLU A 393 10.36 -7.60 -13.49
CA GLU A 393 10.03 -6.57 -12.51
C GLU A 393 9.57 -5.26 -13.06
N ASN A 394 9.96 -4.99 -14.33
CA ASN A 394 9.50 -3.77 -14.95
C ASN A 394 7.98 -3.79 -15.09
N THR A 395 7.38 -2.61 -15.10
CA THR A 395 5.93 -2.45 -15.29
C THR A 395 5.41 -3.15 -16.56
N GLU A 396 6.28 -3.30 -17.57
CA GLU A 396 5.97 -3.96 -18.85
C GLU A 396 6.19 -5.49 -18.83
N ASP A 397 6.92 -6.01 -17.83
CA ASP A 397 7.02 -7.43 -17.54
C ASP A 397 5.80 -7.88 -16.72
N GLU A 398 5.72 -9.14 -16.31
CA GLU A 398 4.62 -9.64 -15.51
C GLU A 398 5.05 -10.48 -14.32
N MET A 399 4.18 -10.51 -13.32
CA MET A 399 4.30 -11.36 -12.13
C MET A 399 3.01 -12.15 -11.87
N CYS A 400 3.15 -13.20 -11.07
CA CYS A 400 2.04 -14.01 -10.56
C CYS A 400 2.39 -14.49 -9.17
N PHE A 401 2.09 -13.69 -8.15
CA PHE A 401 2.35 -14.04 -6.75
C PHE A 401 1.24 -13.53 -5.84
N THR A 402 0.84 -14.38 -4.87
CA THR A 402 0.17 -13.90 -3.67
C THR A 402 1.14 -14.07 -2.50
N PHE A 403 1.47 -12.97 -1.85
CA PHE A 403 2.28 -12.96 -0.65
C PHE A 403 1.37 -13.12 0.57
N GLU A 404 1.66 -14.13 1.39
CA GLU A 404 0.89 -14.43 2.60
C GLU A 404 1.73 -14.15 3.84
N LEU A 405 1.26 -13.26 4.69
CA LEU A 405 1.81 -13.03 6.04
C LEU A 405 1.18 -14.05 6.98
N TYR A 406 2.00 -14.82 7.69
CA TYR A 406 1.53 -15.95 8.48
C TYR A 406 2.34 -16.18 9.76
N TYR A 407 1.80 -16.97 10.67
CA TYR A 407 2.49 -17.51 11.85
C TYR A 407 1.92 -18.88 12.25
N PRO A 408 2.67 -19.71 13.05
CA PRO A 408 4.09 -19.56 13.36
C PRO A 408 4.93 -19.75 12.11
N LYS A 409 6.13 -19.13 12.09
CA LYS A 409 7.11 -19.34 11.03
C LYS A 409 7.39 -20.83 10.86
N ILE A 410 7.12 -21.36 9.67
CA ILE A 410 7.41 -22.76 9.35
C ILE A 410 8.83 -22.89 8.79
N THR A 411 9.48 -23.99 9.15
CA THR A 411 10.80 -24.33 8.61
C THR A 411 10.68 -25.65 7.86
N ILE A 412 10.85 -25.61 6.56
CA ILE A 412 10.88 -26.79 5.72
C ILE A 412 12.30 -26.88 5.17
N PRO A 413 13.08 -27.92 5.53
CA PRO A 413 14.51 -27.99 5.20
C PRO A 413 14.85 -27.90 3.71
N SER A 414 13.92 -28.26 2.82
CA SER A 414 14.08 -28.16 1.37
C SER A 414 13.65 -26.81 0.79
N TRP A 415 13.14 -25.90 1.63
CA TRP A 415 12.66 -24.60 1.18
C TRP A 415 13.73 -23.56 1.41
N THR A 416 14.06 -22.87 0.35
CA THR A 416 14.59 -21.52 0.41
C THR A 416 13.42 -20.55 0.37
N TRP A 417 13.66 -19.33 0.73
CA TRP A 417 12.63 -18.29 0.63
C TRP A 417 12.04 -18.20 -0.79
N GLY A 418 10.72 -18.07 -0.92
CA GLY A 418 10.02 -18.11 -2.21
C GLY A 418 9.82 -19.53 -2.78
N ALA A 419 10.28 -20.57 -2.10
CA ALA A 419 10.17 -21.96 -2.55
C ALA A 419 8.77 -22.40 -3.00
N PRO A 420 7.64 -22.02 -2.35
CA PRO A 420 6.32 -22.35 -2.86
C PRO A 420 6.10 -21.93 -4.31
N ALA A 421 6.53 -20.71 -4.68
CA ALA A 421 6.40 -20.21 -6.04
C ALA A 421 7.22 -21.01 -7.05
N TYR A 422 8.41 -21.49 -6.67
CA TYR A 422 9.28 -22.28 -7.55
C TYR A 422 8.95 -23.77 -7.60
N LEU A 423 8.29 -24.27 -6.56
CA LEU A 423 7.88 -25.68 -6.46
C LEU A 423 6.46 -25.92 -6.96
N SER A 424 5.70 -24.88 -7.24
CA SER A 424 4.33 -24.97 -7.74
C SER A 424 4.28 -25.67 -9.09
N LYS A 425 3.32 -26.56 -9.23
CA LYS A 425 3.00 -27.20 -10.51
C LYS A 425 1.92 -26.37 -11.19
N CYS A 426 2.30 -25.66 -12.25
CA CYS A 426 1.36 -24.85 -12.99
C CYS A 426 0.86 -25.59 -14.23
N ALA A 427 -0.43 -25.46 -14.50
CA ALA A 427 -1.09 -25.99 -15.68
C ALA A 427 -2.07 -24.95 -16.23
N PRO A 428 -2.43 -25.01 -17.52
CA PRO A 428 -3.55 -24.21 -18.02
C PRO A 428 -4.78 -24.42 -17.15
N THR A 429 -5.43 -23.32 -16.76
CA THR A 429 -6.64 -23.37 -15.95
C THR A 429 -7.72 -24.13 -16.68
N GLN A 430 -8.29 -25.13 -16.03
CA GLN A 430 -9.40 -25.89 -16.61
C GLN A 430 -10.68 -25.02 -16.53
N PRO A 431 -11.50 -25.01 -17.58
CA PRO A 431 -12.72 -24.20 -17.66
C PRO A 431 -13.78 -24.61 -16.62
#